data_4507ba765af164e8d94e12742c147cdf
#
_entry.id   4507ba765af164e8d94e12742c147cdf
#
_cell.length_a   1.000
_cell.length_b   1.000
_cell.length_c   1.000
_cell.angle_alpha   90.00
_cell.angle_beta   90.00
_cell.angle_gamma   90.00
#
_symmetry.space_group_name_H-M   'P 1'
#
loop_
_entity.id
_entity.type
_entity.pdbx_description
1 polymer ?
#
loop_
_entity_poly.entity_id
_entity_poly.type
_entity_poly.pdbx_seq_one_letter_code
_entity_poly.pdbx_strand_id
1 'polypeptide(L)'
;MSEKRLGMLATDSYLQNINYSYNPRGWLTAINDHTNLENGPANQIFDDLFALRLYYNTSSPTLASPNYNGNISAMHWRSAQDNVLYAYGFAYDDLNRLTAAYQPPTTGADPLAGYSEACTYNPAGGITSLIRTGIKYHNPTPVWGNIDKLTYTYAPSNPNQPLFIDDEVTDTTPTLNDFKDNGSQYAPANSPEYAYDANGNLIIDGNKSIMTRYNHLNLPTRVTFSDGKTISWIYTATGKHT
;
A
#
# COMPACT_ATOMS: atom_id res chain seq x y z
N MET A 1 11.01 24.73 -1.27
CA MET A 1 10.85 24.99 -2.74
C MET A 1 9.36 24.98 -3.01
N SER A 2 8.82 26.08 -3.53
CA SER A 2 7.37 26.21 -3.77
C SER A 2 7.00 25.96 -5.24
N GLU A 3 8.00 25.84 -6.12
CA GLU A 3 7.79 25.68 -7.55
C GLU A 3 8.94 24.86 -8.17
N LYS A 4 8.61 24.01 -9.15
CA LYS A 4 9.56 23.27 -9.98
C LYS A 4 9.17 23.43 -11.45
N ARG A 5 10.09 23.92 -12.28
CA ARG A 5 9.89 24.14 -13.71
C ARG A 5 10.62 23.08 -14.51
N LEU A 6 9.95 22.48 -15.48
CA LEU A 6 10.46 21.40 -16.32
C LEU A 6 10.36 21.77 -17.80
N GLY A 7 11.39 21.44 -18.57
CA GLY A 7 11.40 21.58 -20.03
C GLY A 7 11.31 23.05 -20.48
N MET A 8 12.30 23.86 -20.18
CA MET A 8 12.38 25.23 -20.68
C MET A 8 12.48 25.23 -22.23
N LEU A 9 11.52 25.87 -22.88
CA LEU A 9 11.45 25.97 -24.35
C LEU A 9 11.86 27.35 -24.85
N ALA A 10 11.60 28.41 -24.08
CA ALA A 10 11.99 29.79 -24.36
C ALA A 10 12.16 30.54 -23.04
N THR A 11 12.58 31.81 -23.10
CA THR A 11 12.67 32.63 -21.90
C THR A 11 11.32 32.64 -21.18
N ASP A 12 11.29 32.09 -19.96
CA ASP A 12 10.13 31.99 -19.08
C ASP A 12 8.92 31.19 -19.62
N SER A 13 9.17 30.23 -20.53
CA SER A 13 8.18 29.30 -21.07
C SER A 13 8.59 27.85 -20.80
N TYR A 14 7.76 27.07 -20.14
CA TYR A 14 8.07 25.72 -19.67
C TYR A 14 7.00 24.70 -20.11
N LEU A 15 7.40 23.44 -20.27
CA LEU A 15 6.45 22.33 -20.54
C LEU A 15 5.54 22.10 -19.35
N GLN A 16 6.10 22.10 -18.14
CA GLN A 16 5.36 21.95 -16.89
C GLN A 16 5.92 22.88 -15.82
N ASN A 17 5.04 23.44 -15.04
CA ASN A 17 5.34 24.25 -13.87
C ASN A 17 4.61 23.70 -12.67
N ILE A 18 5.30 22.94 -11.82
CA ILE A 18 4.73 22.21 -10.68
C ILE A 18 4.79 23.10 -9.45
N ASN A 19 3.63 23.45 -8.92
CA ASN A 19 3.48 24.27 -7.73
C ASN A 19 3.28 23.42 -6.47
N TYR A 20 3.99 23.77 -5.40
CA TYR A 20 3.90 23.09 -4.11
C TYR A 20 3.40 24.06 -3.04
N SER A 21 2.43 23.63 -2.24
CA SER A 21 1.96 24.35 -1.07
C SER A 21 2.29 23.58 0.20
N TYR A 22 2.66 24.31 1.25
CA TYR A 22 3.03 23.73 2.55
C TYR A 22 2.27 24.44 3.67
N ASN A 23 2.03 23.72 4.76
CA ASN A 23 1.53 24.36 5.97
C ASN A 23 2.66 25.01 6.79
N PRO A 24 2.36 25.76 7.87
CA PRO A 24 3.39 26.38 8.71
C PRO A 24 4.39 25.43 9.36
N ARG A 25 4.08 24.12 9.42
CA ARG A 25 4.98 23.06 9.92
C ARG A 25 5.89 22.49 8.83
N GLY A 26 5.80 23.01 7.59
CA GLY A 26 6.57 22.50 6.44
C GLY A 26 6.02 21.23 5.81
N TRP A 27 4.82 20.78 6.18
CA TRP A 27 4.20 19.61 5.55
C TRP A 27 3.55 19.99 4.23
N LEU A 28 3.77 19.18 3.20
CA LEU A 28 3.14 19.34 1.90
C LEU A 28 1.61 19.29 2.04
N THR A 29 0.91 20.28 1.52
CA THR A 29 -0.56 20.33 1.52
C THR A 29 -1.15 20.25 0.13
N ALA A 30 -0.42 20.68 -0.91
CA ALA A 30 -0.89 20.56 -2.28
C ALA A 30 0.25 20.47 -3.28
N ILE A 31 -0.01 19.81 -4.39
CA ILE A 31 0.70 19.90 -5.67
C ILE A 31 -0.33 20.33 -6.68
N ASN A 32 -0.09 21.47 -7.36
CA ASN A 32 -1.02 22.07 -8.33
C ASN A 32 -2.44 22.25 -7.79
N ASP A 33 -3.43 22.50 -8.66
CA ASP A 33 -4.84 22.64 -8.29
C ASP A 33 -5.61 21.35 -8.59
N HIS A 34 -5.94 20.59 -7.53
CA HIS A 34 -6.66 19.33 -7.66
C HIS A 34 -8.14 19.50 -8.09
N THR A 35 -8.66 20.73 -8.08
CA THR A 35 -10.04 21.01 -8.52
C THR A 35 -10.12 21.18 -10.03
N ASN A 36 -9.05 21.68 -10.65
CA ASN A 36 -8.96 21.86 -12.09
C ASN A 36 -7.51 21.83 -12.58
N LEU A 37 -7.17 20.89 -13.45
CA LEU A 37 -5.83 20.78 -14.03
C LEU A 37 -5.52 21.87 -15.07
N GLU A 38 -6.54 22.54 -15.63
CA GLU A 38 -6.39 23.62 -16.60
C GLU A 38 -5.95 24.95 -15.95
N ASN A 39 -5.89 25.01 -14.62
CA ASN A 39 -5.50 26.20 -13.86
C ASN A 39 -3.97 26.35 -13.72
N GLY A 40 -3.20 25.79 -14.62
CA GLY A 40 -1.73 25.94 -14.63
C GLY A 40 -1.31 27.41 -14.81
N PRO A 41 -0.06 27.78 -14.40
CA PRO A 41 0.46 29.13 -14.60
C PRO A 41 0.50 29.53 -16.08
N ALA A 42 0.30 30.82 -16.35
CA ALA A 42 0.23 31.36 -17.73
C ALA A 42 1.49 31.13 -18.59
N ASN A 43 2.63 30.81 -17.96
CA ASN A 43 3.90 30.50 -18.63
C ASN A 43 4.11 28.98 -18.87
N GLN A 44 3.10 28.16 -18.60
CA GLN A 44 3.06 26.75 -18.89
C GLN A 44 2.38 26.48 -20.24
N ILE A 45 2.93 25.59 -21.05
CA ILE A 45 2.41 25.30 -22.40
C ILE A 45 1.33 24.23 -22.38
N PHE A 46 1.44 23.28 -21.46
CA PHE A 46 0.46 22.21 -21.29
C PHE A 46 -0.19 22.30 -19.92
N ASP A 47 -1.45 21.89 -19.83
CA ASP A 47 -2.18 21.77 -18.57
C ASP A 47 -1.44 20.88 -17.57
N ASP A 48 -1.75 21.00 -16.30
CA ASP A 48 -1.15 20.17 -15.27
C ASP A 48 -1.44 18.69 -15.50
N LEU A 49 -0.39 17.88 -15.50
CA LEU A 49 -0.52 16.41 -15.69
C LEU A 49 -1.03 15.71 -14.43
N PHE A 50 -0.83 16.34 -13.26
CA PHE A 50 -1.19 15.77 -11.97
C PHE A 50 -1.41 16.87 -10.93
N ALA A 51 -2.38 16.65 -10.07
CA ALA A 51 -2.61 17.49 -8.90
C ALA A 51 -2.97 16.66 -7.68
N LEU A 52 -2.57 17.14 -6.50
CA LEU A 52 -2.76 16.48 -5.21
C LEU A 52 -3.15 17.48 -4.13
N ARG A 53 -4.07 17.09 -3.25
CA ARG A 53 -4.38 17.79 -2.00
C ARG A 53 -4.25 16.83 -0.82
N LEU A 54 -3.48 17.21 0.21
CA LEU A 54 -3.35 16.48 1.46
C LEU A 54 -4.03 17.26 2.59
N TYR A 55 -4.85 16.58 3.36
CA TYR A 55 -5.55 17.09 4.52
C TYR A 55 -4.91 16.49 5.78
N TYR A 56 -4.73 17.33 6.80
CA TYR A 56 -4.19 16.96 8.11
C TYR A 56 -5.18 17.37 9.20
N ASN A 57 -5.07 18.61 9.66
CA ASN A 57 -5.88 19.22 10.72
C ASN A 57 -7.07 20.02 10.20
N THR A 58 -7.36 19.94 8.93
CA THR A 58 -8.56 20.50 8.29
C THR A 58 -9.46 19.37 7.83
N SER A 59 -10.77 19.56 7.94
CA SER A 59 -11.72 18.56 7.45
C SER A 59 -11.64 18.44 5.93
N SER A 60 -11.57 17.22 5.41
CA SER A 60 -12.04 16.97 4.06
C SER A 60 -13.57 17.00 4.08
N PRO A 61 -14.23 17.65 3.13
CA PRO A 61 -15.68 17.90 3.21
C PRO A 61 -16.55 16.67 3.38
N THR A 62 -16.02 15.45 3.16
CA THR A 62 -16.83 14.21 3.16
C THR A 62 -16.11 12.99 3.70
N LEU A 63 -14.82 13.04 4.10
CA LEU A 63 -14.04 11.81 4.21
C LEU A 63 -13.48 11.48 5.58
N ALA A 64 -12.97 12.42 6.34
CA ALA A 64 -12.27 12.06 7.57
C ALA A 64 -12.23 13.21 8.58
N SER A 65 -12.12 12.83 9.86
CA SER A 65 -11.88 13.77 10.95
C SER A 65 -10.46 14.32 10.89
N PRO A 66 -10.26 15.61 11.27
CA PRO A 66 -8.93 16.22 11.33
C PRO A 66 -7.97 15.48 12.26
N ASN A 67 -6.70 15.35 11.86
CA ASN A 67 -5.61 14.84 12.67
C ASN A 67 -4.64 15.98 13.01
N TYR A 68 -4.30 16.13 14.29
CA TYR A 68 -3.44 17.22 14.76
C TYR A 68 -2.00 16.77 15.06
N ASN A 69 -1.72 15.48 14.96
CA ASN A 69 -0.43 14.86 15.24
C ASN A 69 0.50 14.71 14.01
N GLY A 70 0.04 15.12 12.82
CA GLY A 70 0.80 15.03 11.58
C GLY A 70 0.38 13.89 10.66
N ASN A 71 -0.54 13.04 11.08
CA ASN A 71 -1.12 12.03 10.21
C ASN A 71 -2.02 12.68 9.15
N ILE A 72 -1.92 12.19 7.92
CA ILE A 72 -2.80 12.60 6.83
C ILE A 72 -4.20 12.06 7.10
N SER A 73 -5.21 12.93 7.17
CA SER A 73 -6.60 12.51 7.38
C SER A 73 -7.29 12.14 6.08
N ALA A 74 -6.97 12.84 4.99
CA ALA A 74 -7.50 12.53 3.66
C ALA A 74 -6.55 13.02 2.57
N MET A 75 -6.70 12.45 1.38
CA MET A 75 -6.05 12.95 0.18
C MET A 75 -7.02 12.97 -0.99
N HIS A 76 -6.88 13.98 -1.84
CA HIS A 76 -7.55 14.06 -3.13
C HIS A 76 -6.49 14.16 -4.21
N TRP A 77 -6.71 13.51 -5.34
CA TRP A 77 -5.80 13.65 -6.49
C TRP A 77 -6.57 13.56 -7.80
N ARG A 78 -5.94 14.10 -8.84
CA ARG A 78 -6.43 14.08 -10.21
C ARG A 78 -5.24 13.91 -11.15
N SER A 79 -5.42 13.14 -12.22
CA SER A 79 -4.44 13.01 -13.30
C SER A 79 -5.04 13.43 -14.64
N ALA A 80 -4.20 13.91 -15.55
CA ALA A 80 -4.64 14.27 -16.90
C ALA A 80 -5.08 13.06 -17.74
N GLN A 81 -4.77 11.83 -17.29
CA GLN A 81 -5.11 10.62 -18.02
C GLN A 81 -6.62 10.41 -18.13
N ASP A 82 -7.36 10.68 -17.07
CA ASP A 82 -8.81 10.47 -17.00
C ASP A 82 -9.57 11.68 -16.47
N ASN A 83 -8.85 12.67 -15.94
CA ASN A 83 -9.37 13.90 -15.34
C ASN A 83 -10.44 13.66 -14.24
N VAL A 84 -10.39 12.49 -13.58
CA VAL A 84 -11.29 12.13 -12.50
C VAL A 84 -10.69 12.56 -11.16
N LEU A 85 -11.51 13.16 -10.30
CA LEU A 85 -11.10 13.46 -8.92
C LEU A 85 -11.26 12.21 -8.05
N TYR A 86 -10.15 11.65 -7.66
CA TYR A 86 -10.08 10.57 -6.69
C TYR A 86 -9.89 11.10 -5.27
N ALA A 87 -10.34 10.34 -4.30
CA ALA A 87 -10.21 10.70 -2.90
C ALA A 87 -10.02 9.46 -2.02
N TYR A 88 -9.19 9.61 -0.96
CA TYR A 88 -9.04 8.63 0.12
C TYR A 88 -9.18 9.31 1.47
N GLY A 89 -9.89 8.66 2.39
CA GLY A 89 -9.91 8.98 3.82
C GLY A 89 -9.07 7.98 4.60
N PHE A 90 -8.47 8.41 5.71
CA PHE A 90 -7.62 7.59 6.56
C PHE A 90 -8.09 7.67 8.01
N ALA A 91 -8.13 6.51 8.68
CA ALA A 91 -8.39 6.42 10.11
C ALA A 91 -7.18 5.80 10.84
N TYR A 92 -6.99 6.20 12.08
CA TYR A 92 -5.87 5.77 12.91
C TYR A 92 -6.37 5.42 14.31
N ASP A 93 -5.64 4.54 14.98
CA ASP A 93 -5.85 4.27 16.41
C ASP A 93 -5.11 5.28 17.30
N ASP A 94 -5.26 5.15 18.61
CA ASP A 94 -4.63 6.02 19.60
C ASP A 94 -3.09 5.94 19.61
N LEU A 95 -2.52 4.90 18.99
CA LEU A 95 -1.07 4.75 18.79
C LEU A 95 -0.60 5.28 17.45
N ASN A 96 -1.48 5.98 16.70
CA ASN A 96 -1.21 6.54 15.37
C ASN A 96 -0.93 5.48 14.29
N ARG A 97 -1.41 4.25 14.46
CA ARG A 97 -1.33 3.21 13.44
C ARG A 97 -2.54 3.31 12.53
N LEU A 98 -2.33 3.13 11.22
CA LEU A 98 -3.42 3.17 10.23
C LEU A 98 -4.38 2.00 10.46
N THR A 99 -5.65 2.31 10.77
CA THR A 99 -6.70 1.29 10.93
C THR A 99 -7.61 1.17 9.73
N ALA A 100 -7.72 2.21 8.91
CA ALA A 100 -8.46 2.15 7.66
C ALA A 100 -7.94 3.18 6.65
N ALA A 101 -7.97 2.76 5.38
CA ALA A 101 -7.87 3.63 4.21
C ALA A 101 -9.06 3.31 3.31
N TYR A 102 -9.85 4.30 2.92
CA TYR A 102 -11.07 4.06 2.17
C TYR A 102 -11.33 5.12 1.10
N GLN A 103 -11.75 4.64 -0.05
CA GLN A 103 -12.29 5.46 -1.11
C GLN A 103 -13.80 5.59 -0.89
N PRO A 104 -14.36 6.80 -0.85
CA PRO A 104 -15.80 6.95 -0.70
C PRO A 104 -16.51 6.39 -1.93
N PRO A 105 -17.65 5.70 -1.76
CA PRO A 105 -18.45 5.28 -2.89
C PRO A 105 -18.94 6.50 -3.67
N THR A 106 -18.94 6.43 -4.99
CA THR A 106 -19.61 7.42 -5.82
C THR A 106 -21.12 7.35 -5.59
N THR A 107 -21.80 8.48 -5.60
CA THR A 107 -23.24 8.56 -5.33
C THR A 107 -24.03 7.58 -6.22
N GLY A 108 -24.79 6.67 -5.60
CA GLY A 108 -25.57 5.64 -6.30
C GLY A 108 -24.83 4.36 -6.65
N ALA A 109 -23.57 4.22 -6.24
CA ALA A 109 -22.80 3.00 -6.42
C ALA A 109 -23.04 1.98 -5.29
N ASP A 110 -22.64 0.73 -5.54
CA ASP A 110 -22.55 -0.32 -4.52
C ASP A 110 -21.75 0.20 -3.31
N PRO A 111 -22.23 0.02 -2.07
CA PRO A 111 -21.47 0.39 -0.86
C PRO A 111 -20.07 -0.22 -0.78
N LEU A 112 -19.83 -1.33 -1.47
CA LEU A 112 -18.53 -1.98 -1.61
C LEU A 112 -17.73 -1.47 -2.82
N ALA A 113 -18.30 -0.58 -3.64
CA ALA A 113 -17.59 -0.01 -4.76
C ALA A 113 -16.55 1.00 -4.27
N GLY A 114 -15.31 0.61 -4.40
CA GLY A 114 -14.16 1.40 -3.99
C GLY A 114 -13.05 0.51 -3.44
N TYR A 115 -11.83 0.98 -3.58
CA TYR A 115 -10.69 0.34 -2.95
C TYR A 115 -10.64 0.76 -1.49
N SER A 116 -10.65 -0.20 -0.57
CA SER A 116 -10.48 0.09 0.84
C SER A 116 -9.65 -0.98 1.53
N GLU A 117 -9.03 -0.58 2.63
CA GLU A 117 -8.27 -1.44 3.51
C GLU A 117 -8.65 -1.13 4.96
N ALA A 118 -8.80 -2.18 5.78
CA ALA A 118 -9.02 -2.05 7.21
C ALA A 118 -8.11 -3.03 7.96
N CYS A 119 -7.42 -2.54 9.00
CA CYS A 119 -6.47 -3.32 9.78
C CYS A 119 -6.79 -3.25 11.27
N THR A 120 -6.50 -4.35 11.97
CA THR A 120 -6.40 -4.39 13.44
C THR A 120 -5.01 -4.87 13.86
N TYR A 121 -4.62 -4.55 15.09
CA TYR A 121 -3.26 -4.81 15.56
C TYR A 121 -3.25 -5.44 16.94
N ASN A 122 -2.25 -6.28 17.20
CA ASN A 122 -1.91 -6.71 18.54
C ASN A 122 -1.16 -5.59 19.31
N PRO A 123 -0.97 -5.73 20.65
CA PRO A 123 -0.24 -4.74 21.44
C PRO A 123 1.21 -4.52 20.99
N ALA A 124 1.85 -5.50 20.35
CA ALA A 124 3.22 -5.40 19.84
C ALA A 124 3.31 -4.71 18.46
N GLY A 125 2.17 -4.35 17.85
CA GLY A 125 2.10 -3.69 16.55
C GLY A 125 1.96 -4.64 15.35
N GLY A 126 1.89 -5.96 15.58
CA GLY A 126 1.61 -6.93 14.51
C GLY A 126 0.15 -6.83 14.04
N ILE A 127 -0.09 -6.92 12.73
CA ILE A 127 -1.44 -6.92 12.15
C ILE A 127 -2.16 -8.21 12.56
N THR A 128 -3.35 -8.12 13.16
CA THR A 128 -4.16 -9.30 13.52
C THR A 128 -5.26 -9.60 12.51
N SER A 129 -5.75 -8.59 11.80
CA SER A 129 -6.63 -8.77 10.64
C SER A 129 -6.37 -7.72 9.58
N LEU A 130 -6.60 -8.08 8.33
CA LEU A 130 -6.55 -7.17 7.18
C LEU A 130 -7.71 -7.52 6.25
N ILE A 131 -8.58 -6.55 5.99
CA ILE A 131 -9.65 -6.67 5.02
C ILE A 131 -9.35 -5.70 3.88
N ARG A 132 -9.38 -6.19 2.63
CA ARG A 132 -9.25 -5.35 1.44
C ARG A 132 -10.45 -5.53 0.52
N THR A 133 -10.98 -4.42 0.02
CA THR A 133 -12.01 -4.42 -1.02
C THR A 133 -11.43 -3.93 -2.34
N GLY A 134 -11.99 -4.41 -3.44
CA GLY A 134 -11.59 -4.04 -4.78
C GLY A 134 -12.42 -4.72 -5.85
N ILE A 135 -11.98 -4.58 -7.09
CA ILE A 135 -12.61 -5.29 -8.21
C ILE A 135 -12.21 -6.76 -8.16
N LYS A 136 -13.19 -7.63 -7.96
CA LYS A 136 -13.00 -9.09 -7.98
C LYS A 136 -12.84 -9.61 -9.41
N TYR A 137 -13.73 -9.18 -10.31
CA TYR A 137 -13.70 -9.52 -11.73
C TYR A 137 -14.58 -8.56 -12.55
N HIS A 138 -14.51 -8.67 -13.89
CA HIS A 138 -15.36 -7.91 -14.81
C HIS A 138 -16.35 -8.85 -15.52
N ASN A 139 -17.68 -8.53 -15.47
CA ASN A 139 -18.73 -9.30 -16.13
C ASN A 139 -20.03 -8.51 -16.34
N PRO A 140 -20.24 -7.82 -17.44
CA PRO A 140 -19.34 -7.01 -18.25
C PRO A 140 -18.83 -5.78 -17.51
N THR A 141 -19.42 -5.42 -16.38
CA THR A 141 -19.01 -4.32 -15.50
C THR A 141 -18.15 -4.83 -14.33
N PRO A 142 -17.36 -3.96 -13.66
CA PRO A 142 -16.62 -4.34 -12.49
C PRO A 142 -17.55 -4.87 -11.38
N VAL A 143 -17.22 -6.04 -10.84
CA VAL A 143 -17.86 -6.62 -9.65
C VAL A 143 -16.95 -6.36 -8.46
N TRP A 144 -17.44 -5.60 -7.50
CA TRP A 144 -16.73 -5.20 -6.30
C TRP A 144 -16.96 -6.18 -5.14
N GLY A 145 -16.03 -6.24 -4.22
CA GLY A 145 -16.17 -7.04 -3.00
C GLY A 145 -14.86 -7.19 -2.25
N ASN A 146 -14.86 -7.99 -1.20
CA ASN A 146 -13.64 -8.33 -0.49
C ASN A 146 -12.74 -9.16 -1.42
N ILE A 147 -11.51 -8.72 -1.62
CA ILE A 147 -10.46 -9.48 -2.30
C ILE A 147 -9.61 -10.25 -1.30
N ASP A 148 -9.49 -9.77 -0.07
CA ASP A 148 -8.90 -10.48 1.06
C ASP A 148 -9.68 -10.22 2.34
N LYS A 149 -9.69 -11.21 3.21
CA LYS A 149 -10.13 -11.13 4.60
C LYS A 149 -9.19 -11.95 5.47
N LEU A 150 -8.02 -11.40 5.70
CA LEU A 150 -6.90 -12.09 6.32
C LEU A 150 -6.98 -12.07 7.85
N THR A 151 -6.67 -13.21 8.46
CA THR A 151 -6.46 -13.36 9.90
C THR A 151 -5.03 -13.82 10.15
N TYR A 152 -4.30 -13.13 11.02
CA TYR A 152 -2.92 -13.41 11.36
C TYR A 152 -2.82 -14.08 12.73
N THR A 153 -2.23 -15.26 12.79
CA THR A 153 -1.93 -15.98 14.03
C THR A 153 -0.43 -15.92 14.31
N TYR A 154 -0.07 -15.46 15.50
CA TYR A 154 1.32 -15.25 15.91
C TYR A 154 1.84 -16.31 16.88
N ALA A 155 3.16 -16.50 16.92
CA ALA A 155 3.80 -17.35 17.89
C ALA A 155 3.54 -16.84 19.32
N PRO A 156 3.07 -17.69 20.26
CA PRO A 156 2.82 -17.24 21.64
C PRO A 156 4.07 -16.69 22.34
N SER A 157 5.26 -17.17 21.96
CA SER A 157 6.55 -16.74 22.49
C SER A 157 7.11 -15.49 21.79
N ASN A 158 6.60 -15.13 20.61
CA ASN A 158 7.07 -13.99 19.84
C ASN A 158 5.93 -13.35 19.03
N PRO A 159 5.33 -12.27 19.52
CA PRO A 159 4.18 -11.61 18.89
C PRO A 159 4.52 -10.90 17.57
N ASN A 160 5.79 -10.91 17.14
CA ASN A 160 6.24 -10.33 15.87
C ASN A 160 6.47 -11.39 14.78
N GLN A 161 6.23 -12.68 15.09
CA GLN A 161 6.39 -13.79 14.16
C GLN A 161 5.03 -14.42 13.85
N PRO A 162 4.40 -14.08 12.71
CA PRO A 162 3.20 -14.77 12.26
C PRO A 162 3.53 -16.24 11.98
N LEU A 163 2.64 -17.12 12.38
CA LEU A 163 2.69 -18.56 12.10
C LEU A 163 1.74 -18.95 10.97
N PHE A 164 0.59 -18.28 10.90
CA PHE A 164 -0.43 -18.50 9.89
C PHE A 164 -1.01 -17.16 9.43
N ILE A 165 -1.38 -17.11 8.16
CA ILE A 165 -2.18 -16.03 7.56
C ILE A 165 -3.28 -16.71 6.76
N ASP A 166 -4.46 -16.76 7.34
CA ASP A 166 -5.62 -17.43 6.75
C ASP A 166 -6.48 -16.41 6.01
N ASP A 167 -6.91 -16.71 4.78
CA ASP A 167 -7.86 -15.91 4.02
C ASP A 167 -9.24 -16.55 4.01
N GLU A 168 -10.24 -15.82 4.53
CA GLU A 168 -11.64 -16.27 4.48
C GLU A 168 -12.26 -16.12 3.08
N VAL A 169 -11.62 -15.40 2.15
CA VAL A 169 -12.11 -15.24 0.78
C VAL A 169 -11.68 -16.44 -0.05
N THR A 170 -12.60 -17.34 -0.30
CA THR A 170 -12.35 -18.60 -1.02
C THR A 170 -12.69 -18.53 -2.50
N ASP A 171 -12.73 -17.35 -3.10
CA ASP A 171 -13.07 -17.18 -4.50
C ASP A 171 -12.00 -17.81 -5.41
N THR A 172 -12.44 -18.69 -6.29
CA THR A 172 -11.61 -19.31 -7.32
C THR A 172 -11.37 -18.43 -8.53
N THR A 173 -12.04 -17.27 -8.60
CA THR A 173 -11.85 -16.31 -9.68
C THR A 173 -10.53 -15.58 -9.47
N PRO A 174 -9.58 -15.63 -10.42
CA PRO A 174 -8.32 -14.93 -10.27
C PRO A 174 -8.55 -13.43 -10.12
N THR A 175 -8.31 -12.90 -8.93
CA THR A 175 -8.30 -11.46 -8.66
C THR A 175 -6.89 -10.95 -8.73
N LEU A 176 -6.74 -9.75 -9.28
CA LEU A 176 -5.44 -9.08 -9.28
C LEU A 176 -5.10 -8.69 -7.84
N ASN A 177 -3.89 -9.01 -7.39
CA ASN A 177 -3.38 -8.71 -6.03
C ASN A 177 -4.08 -9.44 -4.87
N ASP A 178 -4.81 -10.52 -5.13
CA ASP A 178 -5.39 -11.39 -4.13
C ASP A 178 -4.28 -12.17 -3.38
N PHE A 179 -4.37 -12.23 -2.06
CA PHE A 179 -3.50 -13.07 -1.25
C PHE A 179 -3.78 -14.54 -1.58
N LYS A 180 -2.74 -15.32 -1.78
CA LYS A 180 -2.87 -16.74 -2.08
C LYS A 180 -2.59 -17.55 -0.82
N ASP A 181 -3.66 -17.96 -0.16
CA ASP A 181 -3.60 -18.94 0.90
C ASP A 181 -3.45 -20.34 0.29
N ASN A 182 -2.22 -20.73 0.01
CA ASN A 182 -1.91 -22.01 -0.64
C ASN A 182 -1.60 -23.12 0.37
N GLY A 183 -1.60 -22.82 1.67
CA GLY A 183 -1.07 -23.71 2.69
C GLY A 183 0.41 -24.02 2.50
N SER A 184 1.00 -24.79 3.38
CA SER A 184 2.43 -25.10 3.29
C SER A 184 2.70 -26.41 2.56
N GLN A 185 3.31 -26.35 1.37
CA GLN A 185 3.88 -27.54 0.72
C GLN A 185 5.17 -28.05 1.39
N TYR A 186 5.86 -27.18 2.17
CA TYR A 186 7.11 -27.49 2.84
C TYR A 186 6.94 -27.87 4.31
N ALA A 187 5.75 -27.66 4.87
CA ALA A 187 5.49 -27.99 6.26
C ALA A 187 4.64 -29.28 6.35
N PRO A 188 4.90 -30.16 7.34
CA PRO A 188 3.99 -31.24 7.66
C PRO A 188 2.57 -30.74 7.90
N ALA A 189 1.56 -31.55 7.63
CA ALA A 189 0.17 -31.21 7.95
C ALA A 189 0.05 -30.70 9.39
N ASN A 190 -0.65 -29.59 9.59
CA ASN A 190 -0.80 -28.87 10.87
C ASN A 190 0.47 -28.19 11.41
N SER A 191 1.50 -28.00 10.59
CA SER A 191 2.67 -27.16 10.94
C SER A 191 2.42 -25.71 10.51
N PRO A 192 3.06 -24.75 11.18
CA PRO A 192 2.97 -23.34 10.76
C PRO A 192 3.38 -23.13 9.29
N GLU A 193 2.69 -22.23 8.62
CA GLU A 193 3.00 -21.80 7.24
C GLU A 193 4.30 -21.01 7.17
N TYR A 194 4.63 -20.33 8.25
CA TYR A 194 5.83 -19.53 8.37
C TYR A 194 6.73 -20.10 9.46
N ALA A 195 7.99 -20.32 9.12
CA ALA A 195 9.00 -20.76 10.09
C ALA A 195 10.23 -19.85 10.06
N TYR A 196 10.86 -19.73 11.22
CA TYR A 196 11.96 -18.81 11.44
C TYR A 196 13.17 -19.54 12.02
N ASP A 197 14.37 -19.03 11.71
CA ASP A 197 15.60 -19.50 12.38
C ASP A 197 15.74 -18.84 13.77
N ALA A 198 16.80 -19.21 14.49
CA ALA A 198 17.09 -18.68 15.83
C ALA A 198 17.38 -17.16 15.86
N ASN A 199 17.71 -16.57 14.71
CA ASN A 199 17.94 -15.13 14.57
C ASN A 199 16.66 -14.37 14.17
N GLY A 200 15.55 -15.08 13.94
CA GLY A 200 14.28 -14.50 13.50
C GLY A 200 14.14 -14.32 11.99
N ASN A 201 15.05 -14.86 11.18
CA ASN A 201 14.93 -14.82 9.73
C ASN A 201 13.87 -15.82 9.25
N LEU A 202 13.02 -15.41 8.30
CA LEU A 202 11.99 -16.27 7.70
C LEU A 202 12.62 -17.33 6.80
N ILE A 203 12.63 -18.59 7.25
CA ILE A 203 13.22 -19.72 6.51
C ILE A 203 12.21 -20.50 5.67
N ILE A 204 10.92 -20.46 6.02
CA ILE A 204 9.82 -21.06 5.25
C ILE A 204 8.70 -20.00 5.10
N ASP A 205 8.26 -19.79 3.87
CA ASP A 205 7.01 -19.09 3.51
C ASP A 205 6.16 -20.12 2.74
N GLY A 206 5.20 -20.71 3.45
CA GLY A 206 4.35 -21.76 2.91
C GLY A 206 3.45 -21.27 1.80
N ASN A 207 2.88 -20.06 1.95
CA ASN A 207 1.97 -19.50 0.98
C ASN A 207 2.63 -19.17 -0.36
N LYS A 208 3.92 -18.85 -0.35
CA LYS A 208 4.73 -18.71 -1.57
C LYS A 208 5.43 -20.00 -1.98
N SER A 209 5.32 -21.05 -1.17
CA SER A 209 5.99 -22.33 -1.40
C SER A 209 7.50 -22.17 -1.61
N ILE A 210 8.15 -21.41 -0.72
CA ILE A 210 9.58 -21.13 -0.76
C ILE A 210 10.28 -21.47 0.55
N MET A 211 11.56 -21.84 0.41
CA MET A 211 12.49 -22.00 1.51
C MET A 211 13.71 -21.10 1.30
N THR A 212 14.08 -20.34 2.33
CA THR A 212 15.19 -19.37 2.29
C THR A 212 16.33 -19.83 3.21
N ARG A 213 17.57 -19.67 2.75
CA ARG A 213 18.78 -19.87 3.56
C ARG A 213 19.52 -18.55 3.71
N TYR A 214 20.08 -18.33 4.88
CA TYR A 214 20.80 -17.12 5.24
C TYR A 214 22.26 -17.42 5.58
N ASN A 215 23.12 -16.40 5.45
CA ASN A 215 24.50 -16.45 5.95
C ASN A 215 24.56 -15.89 7.39
N HIS A 216 25.77 -15.87 7.96
CA HIS A 216 26.04 -15.37 9.31
C HIS A 216 25.76 -13.85 9.49
N LEU A 217 25.56 -13.10 8.41
CA LEU A 217 25.16 -11.69 8.42
C LEU A 217 23.64 -11.51 8.29
N ASN A 218 22.85 -12.59 8.39
CA ASN A 218 21.40 -12.61 8.15
C ASN A 218 21.01 -12.13 6.74
N LEU A 219 21.87 -12.33 5.74
CA LEU A 219 21.58 -12.04 4.35
C LEU A 219 21.13 -13.31 3.63
N PRO A 220 20.04 -13.28 2.81
CA PRO A 220 19.56 -14.47 2.11
C PRO A 220 20.57 -14.91 1.06
N THR A 221 21.05 -16.13 1.16
CA THR A 221 22.02 -16.72 0.21
C THR A 221 21.36 -17.57 -0.86
N ARG A 222 20.20 -18.16 -0.55
CA ARG A 222 19.47 -19.02 -1.49
C ARG A 222 18.00 -19.04 -1.16
N VAL A 223 17.16 -18.88 -2.19
CA VAL A 223 15.74 -19.23 -2.16
C VAL A 223 15.51 -20.45 -3.04
N THR A 224 14.78 -21.41 -2.53
CA THR A 224 14.37 -22.64 -3.25
C THR A 224 12.84 -22.63 -3.36
N PHE A 225 12.34 -22.82 -4.57
CA PHE A 225 10.92 -22.93 -4.87
C PHE A 225 10.47 -24.41 -4.87
N SER A 226 9.16 -24.64 -4.72
CA SER A 226 8.58 -25.99 -4.71
C SER A 226 8.83 -26.80 -5.99
N ASP A 227 8.99 -26.12 -7.14
CA ASP A 227 9.33 -26.73 -8.43
C ASP A 227 10.84 -27.05 -8.57
N GLY A 228 11.63 -26.87 -7.53
CA GLY A 228 13.06 -27.12 -7.48
C GLY A 228 13.94 -26.01 -8.05
N LYS A 229 13.35 -24.94 -8.62
CA LYS A 229 14.13 -23.78 -9.06
C LYS A 229 14.75 -23.05 -7.88
N THR A 230 15.85 -22.35 -8.13
CA THR A 230 16.56 -21.62 -7.07
C THR A 230 17.03 -20.26 -7.57
N ILE A 231 17.05 -19.30 -6.64
CA ILE A 231 17.77 -18.04 -6.78
C ILE A 231 18.87 -18.05 -5.74
N SER A 232 20.10 -17.67 -6.12
CA SER A 232 21.24 -17.61 -5.20
C SER A 232 21.94 -16.27 -5.31
N TRP A 233 22.44 -15.79 -4.17
CA TRP A 233 23.19 -14.53 -4.06
C TRP A 233 24.58 -14.82 -3.48
N ILE A 234 25.56 -14.09 -4.01
CA ILE A 234 26.94 -14.08 -3.51
C ILE A 234 27.20 -12.72 -2.87
N TYR A 235 27.80 -12.74 -1.69
CA TYR A 235 28.12 -11.55 -0.93
C TYR A 235 29.62 -11.49 -0.65
N THR A 236 30.17 -10.28 -0.63
CA THR A 236 31.49 -10.03 -0.05
C THR A 236 31.46 -10.25 1.46
N ALA A 237 32.62 -10.34 2.10
CA ALA A 237 32.71 -10.45 3.56
C ALA A 237 32.04 -9.27 4.32
N THR A 238 31.87 -8.14 3.65
CA THR A 238 31.20 -6.94 4.20
C THR A 238 29.72 -6.86 3.86
N GLY A 239 29.13 -7.90 3.26
CA GLY A 239 27.72 -7.98 2.93
C GLY A 239 27.31 -7.23 1.67
N LYS A 240 28.22 -6.76 0.84
CA LYS A 240 27.87 -6.17 -0.46
C LYS A 240 27.52 -7.29 -1.44
N HIS A 241 26.44 -7.13 -2.18
CA HIS A 241 26.05 -7.99 -3.29
C HIS A 241 27.05 -7.84 -4.45
N THR A 242 27.48 -8.97 -5.03
CA THR A 242 28.38 -9.03 -6.20
C THR A 242 27.61 -9.46 -7.43
#